data_160cc3ee57f86802d2b4a568dd6ac017
#
_entry.id   160cc3ee57f86802d2b4a568dd6ac017
#
_cell.length_a   1.000
_cell.length_b   1.000
_cell.length_c   1.000
_cell.angle_alpha   90.00
_cell.angle_beta   90.00
_cell.angle_gamma   90.00
#
_symmetry.space_group_name_H-M   'P 1'
#
loop_
_entity.id
_entity.type
_entity.pdbx_description
1 polymer ?
#
loop_
_entity_poly.entity_id
_entity_poly.type
_entity_poly.pdbx_seq_one_letter_code
_entity_poly.pdbx_strand_id
1 'polypeptide(L)'
;MNKKMKQANTPKISSLAIVGIGCIFPKADNVNEYWTNIREGVDAITDIPDSHWNPEDYFDSDQKTPDKTYARRGGFINPVDFNPLQYGMSPNNIEATDTTQLLGMVVARQALLDAGYSTGKNAGDGREFDRDRTSVIMGVTGTLELVIPLGARLGHPIWRQALADAGVDPETTEDVVQRISDSYVPWQENSFPGLLGNVAAGRIANRFDLGGTNCVVDAACASSLSAIHLASLELTTGRSDMAIAGGLDTFNDIFMYMCFSKTPALSPTGNSRPFALGGDGTIIGEGMGAVILKRLDDAQRDGDQVYAVIKGIGTSSDGRGNAIYAPNVAGQTKALEDAYVQANVTPDSIELIEAHGTGTPVGDAVEAEALENVYRRANEEDTWCAIGSVKSMIGHTKSAAGIAGMIKTVMALKHKVLPPTIKVDQPLKALEPGKAPIYVNTIKRPWVTNNDHPRRAALSAFGFGGSNFHCVLEEAEDNNAEVDWDGHVLLFALSADSKEGLTKQLSAIDINKSWS
;
A
#
# COMPACT_ATOMS: atom_id res chain seq x y z
N MET A 1 -10.87 -6.81 -42.67
CA MET A 1 -9.41 -6.99 -42.82
C MET A 1 -8.85 -7.38 -41.43
N ASN A 2 -8.63 -8.68 -41.22
CA ASN A 2 -8.12 -9.21 -39.96
C ASN A 2 -6.66 -8.78 -39.75
N LYS A 3 -6.41 -7.81 -38.88
CA LYS A 3 -5.08 -7.61 -38.30
C LYS A 3 -4.84 -8.74 -37.28
N LYS A 4 -4.14 -9.80 -37.71
CA LYS A 4 -3.51 -10.74 -36.77
C LYS A 4 -2.62 -9.92 -35.85
N MET A 5 -3.00 -9.81 -34.58
CA MET A 5 -2.11 -9.34 -33.54
C MET A 5 -0.87 -10.25 -33.59
N LYS A 6 0.28 -9.67 -33.88
CA LYS A 6 1.56 -10.32 -33.64
C LYS A 6 1.62 -10.57 -32.14
N GLN A 7 1.55 -11.84 -31.72
CA GLN A 7 2.00 -12.26 -30.40
C GLN A 7 3.46 -11.81 -30.29
N ALA A 8 3.69 -10.71 -29.61
CA ALA A 8 5.01 -10.39 -29.12
C ALA A 8 5.38 -11.55 -28.17
N ASN A 9 6.57 -12.11 -28.36
CA ASN A 9 7.17 -13.01 -27.38
C ASN A 9 7.42 -12.20 -26.10
N THR A 10 6.40 -12.00 -25.29
CA THR A 10 6.54 -11.46 -23.93
C THR A 10 7.21 -12.56 -23.13
N PRO A 11 8.39 -12.35 -22.55
CA PRO A 11 9.01 -13.38 -21.73
C PRO A 11 8.03 -13.73 -20.62
N LYS A 12 7.72 -15.01 -20.47
CA LYS A 12 6.87 -15.52 -19.39
C LYS A 12 7.60 -15.20 -18.09
N ILE A 13 7.07 -14.23 -17.33
CA ILE A 13 7.61 -13.91 -16.01
C ILE A 13 7.39 -15.14 -15.15
N SER A 14 8.47 -15.67 -14.57
CA SER A 14 8.36 -16.76 -13.60
C SER A 14 7.50 -16.28 -12.44
N SER A 15 6.54 -17.10 -12.00
CA SER A 15 5.71 -16.79 -10.84
C SER A 15 6.58 -16.51 -9.62
N LEU A 16 6.23 -15.47 -8.85
CA LEU A 16 6.98 -15.08 -7.67
C LEU A 16 6.19 -15.38 -6.39
N ALA A 17 6.87 -15.92 -5.40
CA ALA A 17 6.32 -16.17 -4.09
C ALA A 17 6.53 -14.99 -3.16
N ILE A 18 5.49 -14.59 -2.42
CA ILE A 18 5.59 -13.73 -1.24
C ILE A 18 5.77 -14.65 -0.04
N VAL A 19 6.96 -14.59 0.57
CA VAL A 19 7.35 -15.53 1.63
C VAL A 19 7.48 -14.88 3.01
N GLY A 20 7.43 -13.55 3.09
CA GLY A 20 7.45 -12.82 4.35
C GLY A 20 6.88 -11.42 4.20
N ILE A 21 6.31 -10.90 5.28
CA ILE A 21 5.61 -9.62 5.34
C ILE A 21 6.00 -8.87 6.61
N GLY A 22 6.32 -7.58 6.47
CA GLY A 22 6.47 -6.65 7.58
C GLY A 22 5.71 -5.37 7.28
N CYS A 23 5.02 -4.80 8.27
CA CYS A 23 4.30 -3.55 8.06
C CYS A 23 4.01 -2.80 9.36
N ILE A 24 3.84 -1.48 9.20
CA ILE A 24 3.31 -0.57 10.20
C ILE A 24 2.30 0.32 9.48
N PHE A 25 1.03 0.28 9.91
CA PHE A 25 -0.05 1.10 9.38
C PHE A 25 -0.87 1.69 10.52
N PRO A 26 -1.76 2.66 10.29
CA PRO A 26 -2.60 3.23 11.34
C PRO A 26 -3.29 2.17 12.19
N LYS A 27 -3.09 2.24 13.51
CA LYS A 27 -3.57 1.27 14.52
C LYS A 27 -3.04 -0.17 14.35
N ALA A 28 -1.92 -0.36 13.64
CA ALA A 28 -1.35 -1.69 13.43
C ALA A 28 0.18 -1.62 13.37
N ASP A 29 0.86 -2.30 14.28
CA ASP A 29 2.31 -2.32 14.40
C ASP A 29 2.94 -3.56 13.71
N ASN A 30 2.09 -4.47 13.20
CA ASN A 30 2.49 -5.70 12.50
C ASN A 30 1.37 -6.22 11.58
N VAL A 31 1.68 -7.26 10.80
CA VAL A 31 0.76 -7.83 9.81
C VAL A 31 -0.51 -8.43 10.43
N ASN A 32 -0.42 -9.02 11.62
CA ASN A 32 -1.58 -9.65 12.27
C ASN A 32 -2.60 -8.60 12.76
N GLU A 33 -2.10 -7.52 13.36
CA GLU A 33 -2.95 -6.39 13.76
C GLU A 33 -3.55 -5.70 12.54
N TYR A 34 -2.75 -5.50 11.48
CA TYR A 34 -3.22 -4.91 10.24
C TYR A 34 -4.34 -5.73 9.61
N TRP A 35 -4.15 -7.06 9.51
CA TRP A 35 -5.18 -7.96 8.99
C TRP A 35 -6.44 -7.95 9.87
N THR A 36 -6.28 -8.00 11.17
CA THR A 36 -7.41 -7.96 12.11
C THR A 36 -8.23 -6.69 11.91
N ASN A 37 -7.58 -5.52 11.83
CA ASN A 37 -8.26 -4.25 11.59
C ASN A 37 -8.99 -4.21 10.25
N ILE A 38 -8.38 -4.74 9.20
CA ILE A 38 -9.00 -4.83 7.86
C ILE A 38 -10.23 -5.74 7.89
N ARG A 39 -10.07 -6.93 8.44
CA ARG A 39 -11.13 -7.93 8.52
C ARG A 39 -12.35 -7.43 9.30
N GLU A 40 -12.11 -6.72 10.39
CA GLU A 40 -13.17 -6.17 11.24
C GLU A 40 -13.67 -4.79 10.78
N GLY A 41 -13.11 -4.22 9.73
CA GLY A 41 -13.53 -2.92 9.19
C GLY A 41 -13.25 -1.75 10.13
N VAL A 42 -12.11 -1.76 10.80
CA VAL A 42 -11.72 -0.71 11.75
C VAL A 42 -11.40 0.59 11.03
N ASP A 43 -12.09 1.67 11.36
CA ASP A 43 -11.72 3.02 10.92
C ASP A 43 -10.51 3.51 11.72
N ALA A 44 -9.39 3.66 11.05
CA ALA A 44 -8.15 4.18 11.64
C ALA A 44 -7.88 5.65 11.28
N ILE A 45 -8.82 6.33 10.62
CA ILE A 45 -8.73 7.76 10.33
C ILE A 45 -9.17 8.53 11.57
N THR A 46 -8.28 9.39 12.08
CA THR A 46 -8.48 10.20 13.28
C THR A 46 -8.30 11.68 13.00
N ASP A 47 -8.58 12.53 13.97
CA ASP A 47 -8.13 13.92 13.94
C ASP A 47 -6.60 13.97 14.02
N ILE A 48 -6.00 15.09 13.56
CA ILE A 48 -4.55 15.31 13.58
C ILE A 48 -4.03 15.23 15.02
N PRO A 49 -3.04 14.38 15.33
CA PRO A 49 -2.45 14.34 16.66
C PRO A 49 -1.51 15.53 16.89
N ASP A 50 -1.37 15.95 18.14
CA ASP A 50 -0.53 17.07 18.57
C ASP A 50 0.96 16.89 18.17
N SER A 51 1.39 15.66 17.94
CA SER A 51 2.75 15.33 17.49
C SER A 51 3.06 15.74 16.05
N HIS A 52 2.05 16.09 15.24
CA HIS A 52 2.22 16.42 13.83
C HIS A 52 2.14 17.93 13.61
N TRP A 53 0.95 18.51 13.73
CA TRP A 53 0.75 19.94 13.59
C TRP A 53 -0.58 20.38 14.26
N ASN A 54 -0.64 21.65 14.68
CA ASN A 54 -1.81 22.19 15.35
C ASN A 54 -2.85 22.69 14.33
N PRO A 55 -4.05 22.11 14.28
CA PRO A 55 -5.13 22.56 13.38
C PRO A 55 -5.52 24.04 13.56
N GLU A 56 -5.40 24.60 14.75
CA GLU A 56 -5.73 26.02 14.99
C GLU A 56 -4.86 26.97 14.16
N ASP A 57 -3.60 26.57 13.88
CA ASP A 57 -2.67 27.39 13.10
C ASP A 57 -2.92 27.32 11.59
N TYR A 58 -3.43 26.18 11.07
CA TYR A 58 -3.41 25.89 9.64
C TYR A 58 -4.78 25.51 9.04
N PHE A 59 -5.77 25.19 9.83
CA PHE A 59 -7.09 24.79 9.32
C PHE A 59 -7.98 25.98 9.01
N ASP A 60 -8.66 25.95 7.85
CA ASP A 60 -9.78 26.80 7.50
C ASP A 60 -10.76 26.01 6.63
N SER A 61 -12.04 26.10 6.94
CA SER A 61 -13.08 25.45 6.14
C SER A 61 -13.26 26.07 4.74
N ASP A 62 -12.86 27.31 4.54
CA ASP A 62 -12.79 27.93 3.22
C ASP A 62 -11.54 27.43 2.46
N GLN A 63 -11.78 26.61 1.42
CA GLN A 63 -10.71 26.04 0.58
C GLN A 63 -9.86 27.09 -0.14
N LYS A 64 -10.33 28.35 -0.22
CA LYS A 64 -9.65 29.44 -0.90
C LYS A 64 -8.70 30.23 0.00
N THR A 65 -8.80 30.06 1.32
CA THR A 65 -7.93 30.78 2.26
C THR A 65 -6.46 30.46 1.92
N PRO A 66 -5.63 31.49 1.67
CA PRO A 66 -4.20 31.28 1.44
C PRO A 66 -3.54 30.61 2.64
N ASP A 67 -2.55 29.77 2.38
CA ASP A 67 -1.70 29.12 3.39
C ASP A 67 -2.49 28.37 4.49
N LYS A 68 -3.70 27.89 4.15
CA LYS A 68 -4.54 27.03 5.00
C LYS A 68 -4.89 25.75 4.28
N THR A 69 -5.13 24.69 5.07
CA THR A 69 -5.73 23.43 4.64
C THR A 69 -7.19 23.35 5.12
N TYR A 70 -8.05 22.73 4.33
CA TYR A 70 -9.45 22.50 4.71
C TYR A 70 -9.71 21.08 5.28
N ALA A 71 -8.65 20.31 5.50
CA ALA A 71 -8.73 18.98 6.10
C ALA A 71 -7.93 18.94 7.40
N ARG A 72 -8.47 18.22 8.39
CA ARG A 72 -7.89 18.08 9.74
C ARG A 72 -7.97 16.65 10.27
N ARG A 73 -8.09 15.67 9.37
CA ARG A 73 -8.10 14.24 9.70
C ARG A 73 -7.11 13.49 8.83
N GLY A 74 -6.54 12.42 9.35
CA GLY A 74 -5.57 11.58 8.66
C GLY A 74 -5.51 10.16 9.22
N GLY A 75 -4.76 9.30 8.55
CA GLY A 75 -4.35 8.02 9.08
C GLY A 75 -2.95 8.12 9.66
N PHE A 76 -2.80 7.96 10.97
CA PHE A 76 -1.53 8.12 11.67
C PHE A 76 -1.09 6.79 12.28
N ILE A 77 0.20 6.44 12.14
CA ILE A 77 0.79 5.27 12.79
C ILE A 77 0.90 5.50 14.30
N ASN A 78 0.89 4.41 15.05
CA ASN A 78 1.16 4.49 16.48
C ASN A 78 2.61 4.95 16.72
N PRO A 79 2.92 5.59 17.87
CA PRO A 79 4.31 5.81 18.28
C PRO A 79 5.08 4.48 18.32
N VAL A 80 6.24 4.45 17.68
CA VAL A 80 7.09 3.24 17.62
C VAL A 80 8.32 3.41 18.48
N ASP A 81 8.55 2.49 19.40
CA ASP A 81 9.78 2.43 20.18
C ASP A 81 10.95 1.97 19.29
N PHE A 82 11.84 2.90 18.96
CA PHE A 82 13.00 2.62 18.15
C PHE A 82 14.28 2.54 18.99
N ASN A 83 14.88 1.35 19.05
CA ASN A 83 16.17 1.16 19.72
C ASN A 83 17.32 1.32 18.70
N PRO A 84 18.03 2.47 18.68
CA PRO A 84 19.08 2.72 17.69
C PRO A 84 20.23 1.70 17.76
N LEU A 85 20.58 1.21 18.92
CA LEU A 85 21.66 0.24 19.10
C LEU A 85 21.33 -1.09 18.42
N GLN A 86 20.07 -1.50 18.40
CA GLN A 86 19.60 -2.69 17.70
C GLN A 86 19.86 -2.59 16.18
N TYR A 87 19.82 -1.36 15.66
CA TYR A 87 20.05 -1.07 14.24
C TYR A 87 21.46 -0.54 13.93
N GLY A 88 22.39 -0.63 14.91
CA GLY A 88 23.78 -0.20 14.73
C GLY A 88 23.95 1.30 14.55
N MET A 89 23.01 2.10 15.08
CA MET A 89 23.03 3.56 14.99
C MET A 89 23.47 4.18 16.31
N SER A 90 24.23 5.29 16.22
CA SER A 90 24.46 6.13 17.39
C SER A 90 23.16 6.86 17.76
N PRO A 91 22.76 6.93 19.05
CA PRO A 91 21.61 7.71 19.48
C PRO A 91 21.64 9.18 19.02
N ASN A 92 22.82 9.78 18.92
CA ASN A 92 22.99 11.17 18.48
C ASN A 92 22.62 11.40 16.99
N ASN A 93 22.53 10.34 16.21
CA ASN A 93 22.18 10.44 14.79
C ASN A 93 20.66 10.38 14.55
N ILE A 94 19.84 10.05 15.53
CA ILE A 94 18.38 9.89 15.38
C ILE A 94 17.75 11.20 14.94
N GLU A 95 18.05 12.30 15.64
CA GLU A 95 17.50 13.63 15.37
C GLU A 95 17.75 14.11 13.92
N ALA A 96 18.89 13.74 13.35
CA ALA A 96 19.26 14.06 11.98
C ALA A 96 19.03 12.91 11.00
N THR A 97 18.09 12.02 11.29
CA THR A 97 17.68 10.90 10.43
C THR A 97 16.17 10.88 10.30
N ASP A 98 15.68 10.93 9.06
CA ASP A 98 14.25 10.90 8.77
C ASP A 98 13.56 9.63 9.30
N THR A 99 12.36 9.77 9.84
CA THR A 99 11.56 8.69 10.41
C THR A 99 11.31 7.56 9.40
N THR A 100 11.13 7.91 8.11
CA THR A 100 10.97 6.93 7.03
C THR A 100 12.16 5.98 6.93
N GLN A 101 13.40 6.48 7.12
CA GLN A 101 14.60 5.66 7.09
C GLN A 101 14.70 4.75 8.32
N LEU A 102 14.32 5.26 9.50
CA LEU A 102 14.37 4.50 10.77
C LEU A 102 13.37 3.35 10.74
N LEU A 103 12.12 3.65 10.46
CA LEU A 103 11.05 2.65 10.47
C LEU A 103 11.11 1.71 9.27
N GLY A 104 11.73 2.14 8.17
CA GLY A 104 12.03 1.26 7.03
C GLY A 104 12.88 0.04 7.44
N MET A 105 13.84 0.22 8.36
CA MET A 105 14.61 -0.92 8.90
C MET A 105 13.74 -1.82 9.80
N VAL A 106 12.77 -1.25 10.51
CA VAL A 106 11.85 -2.03 11.38
C VAL A 106 10.99 -2.97 10.53
N VAL A 107 10.33 -2.45 9.49
CA VAL A 107 9.47 -3.29 8.63
C VAL A 107 10.26 -4.30 7.80
N ALA A 108 11.47 -3.96 7.35
CA ALA A 108 12.36 -4.93 6.70
C ALA A 108 12.77 -6.06 7.65
N ARG A 109 13.07 -5.75 8.92
CA ARG A 109 13.35 -6.75 9.95
C ARG A 109 12.13 -7.64 10.21
N GLN A 110 10.94 -7.05 10.34
CA GLN A 110 9.71 -7.83 10.50
C GLN A 110 9.52 -8.81 9.34
N ALA A 111 9.69 -8.35 8.09
CA ALA A 111 9.52 -9.18 6.90
C ALA A 111 10.53 -10.34 6.83
N LEU A 112 11.80 -10.10 7.19
CA LEU A 112 12.82 -11.16 7.26
C LEU A 112 12.48 -12.21 8.32
N LEU A 113 12.10 -11.78 9.53
CA LEU A 113 11.72 -12.69 10.62
C LEU A 113 10.46 -13.48 10.30
N ASP A 114 9.46 -12.85 9.70
CA ASP A 114 8.22 -13.48 9.25
C ASP A 114 8.49 -14.57 8.19
N ALA A 115 9.46 -14.33 7.28
CA ALA A 115 9.95 -15.33 6.34
C ALA A 115 10.83 -16.42 6.99
N GLY A 116 11.13 -16.32 8.29
CA GLY A 116 12.01 -17.22 9.01
C GLY A 116 13.49 -17.05 8.68
N TYR A 117 13.90 -15.89 8.15
CA TYR A 117 15.29 -15.58 7.81
C TYR A 117 16.00 -14.76 8.88
N SER A 118 17.31 -15.01 9.03
CA SER A 118 18.14 -14.34 10.02
C SER A 118 18.34 -12.86 9.70
N THR A 119 18.24 -12.01 10.73
CA THR A 119 18.43 -10.54 10.62
C THR A 119 19.89 -10.10 10.71
N GLY A 120 20.84 -11.01 10.93
CA GLY A 120 22.26 -10.73 10.96
C GLY A 120 23.08 -12.00 10.88
N LYS A 121 24.33 -11.91 10.37
CA LYS A 121 25.24 -13.06 10.37
C LYS A 121 25.39 -13.60 11.80
N ASN A 122 25.06 -14.87 11.98
CA ASN A 122 25.13 -15.55 13.28
C ASN A 122 24.21 -14.96 14.38
N ALA A 123 23.15 -14.24 14.00
CA ALA A 123 22.18 -13.71 14.97
C ALA A 123 21.39 -14.81 15.70
N GLY A 124 21.26 -15.99 15.08
CA GLY A 124 20.56 -17.14 15.67
C GLY A 124 19.03 -16.96 15.72
N ASP A 125 18.48 -15.95 15.02
CA ASP A 125 17.07 -15.59 15.03
C ASP A 125 16.32 -16.06 13.76
N GLY A 126 16.96 -16.88 12.91
CA GLY A 126 16.37 -17.41 11.69
C GLY A 126 17.35 -18.20 10.84
N ARG A 127 16.87 -18.65 9.66
CA ARG A 127 17.70 -19.36 8.67
C ARG A 127 18.66 -18.37 7.96
N GLU A 128 19.86 -18.82 7.67
CA GLU A 128 20.79 -18.05 6.83
C GLU A 128 20.35 -18.11 5.35
N PHE A 129 20.70 -17.06 4.59
CA PHE A 129 20.43 -16.93 3.17
C PHE A 129 21.57 -16.21 2.43
N ASP A 130 21.57 -16.24 1.12
CA ASP A 130 22.58 -15.54 0.32
C ASP A 130 22.33 -14.04 0.31
N ARG A 131 23.03 -13.32 1.20
CA ARG A 131 22.91 -11.87 1.37
C ARG A 131 23.45 -11.10 0.18
N ASP A 132 24.49 -11.61 -0.48
CA ASP A 132 25.10 -10.97 -1.65
C ASP A 132 24.16 -10.99 -2.88
N ARG A 133 23.20 -11.92 -2.88
CA ARG A 133 22.19 -12.05 -3.93
C ARG A 133 20.78 -11.59 -3.47
N THR A 134 20.73 -10.74 -2.46
CA THR A 134 19.48 -10.18 -1.96
C THR A 134 19.41 -8.68 -2.25
N SER A 135 18.41 -8.25 -3.02
CA SER A 135 18.17 -6.85 -3.37
C SER A 135 17.18 -6.17 -2.43
N VAL A 136 17.28 -4.83 -2.34
CA VAL A 136 16.36 -3.96 -1.58
C VAL A 136 15.84 -2.88 -2.51
N ILE A 137 14.54 -2.90 -2.82
CA ILE A 137 13.91 -1.93 -3.72
C ILE A 137 12.65 -1.37 -3.03
N MET A 138 12.70 -0.08 -2.65
CA MET A 138 11.63 0.54 -1.87
C MET A 138 10.99 1.70 -2.64
N GLY A 139 9.67 1.80 -2.57
CA GLY A 139 8.92 2.96 -3.04
C GLY A 139 8.98 4.08 -2.01
N VAL A 140 9.46 5.25 -2.44
CA VAL A 140 9.50 6.47 -1.62
C VAL A 140 9.18 7.65 -2.53
N THR A 141 8.29 8.54 -2.13
CA THR A 141 7.83 9.65 -2.97
C THR A 141 8.39 10.98 -2.47
N GLY A 142 8.96 11.74 -3.39
CA GLY A 142 9.45 13.08 -3.14
C GLY A 142 10.68 13.13 -2.21
N THR A 143 10.83 14.27 -1.54
CA THR A 143 11.83 14.44 -0.48
C THR A 143 11.29 13.95 0.84
N LEU A 144 12.18 13.50 1.74
CA LEU A 144 11.80 13.12 3.10
C LEU A 144 11.48 14.37 3.93
N GLU A 145 10.67 14.17 4.97
CA GLU A 145 10.16 15.23 5.85
C GLU A 145 11.27 16.08 6.49
N LEU A 146 12.39 15.46 6.86
CA LEU A 146 13.54 16.12 7.50
C LEU A 146 14.10 17.30 6.68
N VAL A 147 13.86 17.38 5.36
CA VAL A 147 14.27 18.51 4.53
C VAL A 147 13.60 19.80 4.97
N ILE A 148 12.38 19.74 5.53
CA ILE A 148 11.61 20.94 5.93
C ILE A 148 12.26 21.66 7.11
N PRO A 149 12.47 21.04 8.29
CA PRO A 149 13.11 21.71 9.41
C PRO A 149 14.55 22.15 9.11
N LEU A 150 15.30 21.34 8.35
CA LEU A 150 16.66 21.73 7.93
C LEU A 150 16.64 22.92 6.96
N GLY A 151 15.70 22.96 6.02
CA GLY A 151 15.53 24.07 5.08
C GLY A 151 15.03 25.34 5.78
N ALA A 152 14.07 25.20 6.70
CA ALA A 152 13.55 26.33 7.48
C ALA A 152 14.65 27.00 8.29
N ARG A 153 15.56 26.23 8.91
CA ARG A 153 16.71 26.78 9.64
C ARG A 153 17.61 27.72 8.81
N LEU A 154 17.61 27.60 7.49
CA LEU A 154 18.36 28.47 6.58
C LEU A 154 17.68 29.83 6.32
N GLY A 155 16.53 30.09 6.91
CA GLY A 155 15.76 31.33 6.74
C GLY A 155 16.32 32.56 7.45
N HIS A 156 17.40 32.43 8.22
CA HIS A 156 17.91 33.56 9.05
C HIS A 156 18.21 34.86 8.30
N PRO A 157 18.68 34.92 7.05
CA PRO A 157 18.83 36.20 6.37
C PRO A 157 17.50 36.92 6.17
N ILE A 158 16.43 36.18 5.85
CA ILE A 158 15.08 36.72 5.67
C ILE A 158 14.55 37.24 7.01
N TRP A 159 14.71 36.45 8.08
CA TRP A 159 14.25 36.83 9.42
C TRP A 159 14.94 38.08 9.94
N ARG A 160 16.29 38.19 9.78
CA ARG A 160 17.04 39.38 10.13
C ARG A 160 16.56 40.60 9.38
N GLN A 161 16.36 40.49 8.07
CA GLN A 161 15.88 41.60 7.27
C GLN A 161 14.49 42.06 7.69
N ALA A 162 13.56 41.12 7.91
CA ALA A 162 12.20 41.43 8.34
C ALA A 162 12.16 42.13 9.69
N LEU A 163 12.99 41.67 10.66
CA LEU A 163 13.09 42.29 11.98
C LEU A 163 13.71 43.70 11.90
N ALA A 164 14.77 43.89 11.09
CA ALA A 164 15.38 45.21 10.85
C ALA A 164 14.38 46.17 10.20
N ASP A 165 13.64 45.73 9.20
CA ASP A 165 12.60 46.54 8.53
C ASP A 165 11.45 46.89 9.48
N ALA A 166 11.17 46.06 10.49
CA ALA A 166 10.23 46.35 11.57
C ALA A 166 10.80 47.28 12.65
N GLY A 167 12.05 47.70 12.55
CA GLY A 167 12.70 48.60 13.50
C GLY A 167 13.21 47.95 14.79
N VAL A 168 13.38 46.63 14.79
CA VAL A 168 13.95 45.90 15.93
C VAL A 168 15.47 46.15 15.98
N ASP A 169 16.00 46.42 17.16
CA ASP A 169 17.43 46.63 17.34
C ASP A 169 18.25 45.36 17.03
N PRO A 170 19.55 45.52 16.67
CA PRO A 170 20.39 44.41 16.25
C PRO A 170 20.58 43.30 17.31
N GLU A 171 20.65 43.64 18.60
CA GLU A 171 20.86 42.66 19.69
C GLU A 171 19.61 41.80 19.86
N THR A 172 18.44 42.40 19.95
CA THR A 172 17.16 41.70 19.99
C THR A 172 16.93 40.88 18.72
N THR A 173 17.33 41.38 17.54
CA THR A 173 17.26 40.69 16.26
C THR A 173 18.02 39.35 16.32
N GLU A 174 19.28 39.38 16.76
CA GLU A 174 20.09 38.14 16.85
C GLU A 174 19.52 37.16 17.89
N ASP A 175 19.05 37.64 19.05
CA ASP A 175 18.39 36.76 20.06
C ASP A 175 17.15 36.08 19.47
N VAL A 176 16.28 36.80 18.79
CA VAL A 176 15.07 36.24 18.13
C VAL A 176 15.46 35.25 17.06
N VAL A 177 16.40 35.58 16.17
CA VAL A 177 16.87 34.69 15.10
C VAL A 177 17.46 33.38 15.68
N GLN A 178 18.24 33.51 16.78
CA GLN A 178 18.80 32.33 17.44
C GLN A 178 17.69 31.42 18.02
N ARG A 179 16.70 31.98 18.72
CA ARG A 179 15.55 31.22 19.28
C ARG A 179 14.77 30.52 18.19
N ILE A 180 14.51 31.20 17.05
CA ILE A 180 13.84 30.57 15.88
C ILE A 180 14.70 29.42 15.36
N SER A 181 16.02 29.64 15.20
CA SER A 181 16.94 28.60 14.71
C SER A 181 16.96 27.37 15.63
N ASP A 182 16.95 27.59 16.96
CA ASP A 182 17.01 26.53 17.96
C ASP A 182 15.71 25.70 18.04
N SER A 183 14.63 26.19 17.42
CA SER A 183 13.38 25.42 17.26
C SER A 183 13.47 24.36 16.15
N TYR A 184 14.53 24.35 15.34
CA TYR A 184 14.75 23.41 14.26
C TYR A 184 15.96 22.53 14.49
N VAL A 185 15.95 21.30 13.96
CA VAL A 185 17.08 20.37 14.00
C VAL A 185 18.37 21.05 13.54
N PRO A 186 19.46 21.02 14.32
CA PRO A 186 20.72 21.62 13.90
C PRO A 186 21.37 20.82 12.76
N TRP A 187 22.13 21.50 11.90
CA TRP A 187 22.93 20.84 10.88
C TRP A 187 24.05 20.02 11.50
N GLN A 188 24.15 18.78 11.12
CA GLN A 188 25.11 17.79 11.58
C GLN A 188 25.66 16.99 10.39
N GLU A 189 26.72 16.22 10.61
CA GLU A 189 27.30 15.33 9.60
C GLU A 189 26.25 14.38 9.01
N ASN A 190 25.34 13.85 9.86
CA ASN A 190 24.28 12.92 9.44
C ASN A 190 23.07 13.61 8.76
N SER A 191 22.99 14.93 8.72
CA SER A 191 21.83 15.65 8.14
C SER A 191 21.63 15.32 6.67
N PHE A 192 22.71 15.32 5.86
CA PHE A 192 22.58 15.03 4.44
C PHE A 192 22.18 13.59 4.15
N PRO A 193 22.86 12.53 4.65
CA PRO A 193 22.36 11.16 4.48
C PRO A 193 21.00 10.94 5.14
N GLY A 194 20.69 11.64 6.24
CA GLY A 194 19.44 11.52 6.97
C GLY A 194 18.19 11.97 6.20
N LEU A 195 18.33 12.90 5.24
CA LEU A 195 17.21 13.41 4.43
C LEU A 195 17.09 12.76 3.04
N LEU A 196 18.07 11.96 2.61
CA LEU A 196 18.06 11.37 1.27
C LEU A 196 17.12 10.15 1.18
N GLY A 197 16.18 10.19 0.24
CA GLY A 197 15.23 9.08 0.03
C GLY A 197 15.90 7.73 -0.27
N ASN A 198 16.94 7.71 -1.13
CA ASN A 198 17.67 6.47 -1.46
C ASN A 198 18.37 5.84 -0.25
N VAL A 199 18.70 6.62 0.77
CA VAL A 199 19.34 6.11 1.99
C VAL A 199 18.37 5.23 2.80
N ALA A 200 17.07 5.31 2.60
CA ALA A 200 16.12 4.37 3.19
C ALA A 200 16.44 2.92 2.79
N ALA A 201 16.57 2.65 1.48
CA ALA A 201 16.99 1.32 0.99
C ALA A 201 18.44 1.00 1.37
N GLY A 202 19.34 2.01 1.32
CA GLY A 202 20.74 1.87 1.70
C GLY A 202 20.93 1.48 3.17
N ARG A 203 20.15 2.03 4.11
CA ARG A 203 20.20 1.64 5.54
C ARG A 203 19.72 0.22 5.75
N ILE A 204 18.67 -0.21 5.07
CA ILE A 204 18.19 -1.60 5.10
C ILE A 204 19.31 -2.53 4.62
N ALA A 205 19.87 -2.26 3.44
CA ALA A 205 20.96 -3.06 2.88
C ALA A 205 22.19 -3.11 3.82
N ASN A 206 22.62 -1.96 4.32
CA ASN A 206 23.74 -1.87 5.26
C ASN A 206 23.46 -2.62 6.57
N ARG A 207 22.27 -2.44 7.15
CA ARG A 207 21.92 -3.05 8.45
C ARG A 207 21.88 -4.58 8.37
N PHE A 208 21.35 -5.13 7.30
CA PHE A 208 21.19 -6.58 7.13
C PHE A 208 22.30 -7.22 6.28
N ASP A 209 23.36 -6.46 5.95
CA ASP A 209 24.53 -6.92 5.18
C ASP A 209 24.13 -7.52 3.82
N LEU A 210 23.32 -6.77 3.05
CA LEU A 210 22.79 -7.21 1.76
C LEU A 210 23.60 -6.62 0.60
N GLY A 211 24.08 -7.49 -0.30
CA GLY A 211 24.99 -7.14 -1.39
C GLY A 211 24.34 -6.99 -2.75
N GLY A 212 23.05 -7.27 -2.89
CA GLY A 212 22.31 -7.07 -4.12
C GLY A 212 22.01 -5.60 -4.43
N THR A 213 21.24 -5.33 -5.49
CA THR A 213 20.81 -3.98 -5.85
C THR A 213 20.07 -3.32 -4.70
N ASN A 214 20.47 -2.10 -4.30
CA ASN A 214 19.64 -1.28 -3.40
C ASN A 214 19.28 0.04 -4.07
N CYS A 215 18.00 0.36 -4.11
CA CYS A 215 17.52 1.63 -4.67
C CYS A 215 16.12 1.96 -4.13
N VAL A 216 15.73 3.22 -4.32
CA VAL A 216 14.34 3.65 -4.19
C VAL A 216 13.78 4.01 -5.55
N VAL A 217 12.47 3.93 -5.68
CA VAL A 217 11.73 4.35 -6.87
C VAL A 217 10.58 5.27 -6.47
N ASP A 218 10.40 6.32 -7.28
CA ASP A 218 9.27 7.24 -7.16
C ASP A 218 8.37 7.15 -8.40
N ALA A 219 7.16 6.70 -8.18
CA ALA A 219 6.04 6.71 -9.12
C ALA A 219 4.79 7.27 -8.41
N ALA A 220 5.00 8.24 -7.51
CA ALA A 220 3.98 8.80 -6.63
C ALA A 220 3.19 7.69 -5.90
N CYS A 221 1.86 7.68 -5.98
CA CYS A 221 1.01 6.69 -5.30
C CYS A 221 1.22 5.24 -5.79
N ALA A 222 1.91 5.03 -6.91
CA ALA A 222 2.24 3.72 -7.46
C ALA A 222 3.65 3.24 -7.08
N SER A 223 4.40 3.99 -6.27
CA SER A 223 5.82 3.72 -5.97
C SER A 223 6.07 2.32 -5.44
N SER A 224 5.27 1.82 -4.51
CA SER A 224 5.47 0.48 -3.95
C SER A 224 5.19 -0.65 -4.95
N LEU A 225 4.18 -0.53 -5.84
CA LEU A 225 4.00 -1.52 -6.91
C LEU A 225 5.10 -1.40 -7.98
N SER A 226 5.61 -0.20 -8.25
CA SER A 226 6.78 -0.01 -9.10
C SER A 226 8.03 -0.69 -8.50
N ALA A 227 8.25 -0.58 -7.19
CA ALA A 227 9.32 -1.26 -6.48
C ALA A 227 9.21 -2.79 -6.60
N ILE A 228 8.01 -3.33 -6.41
CA ILE A 228 7.73 -4.77 -6.56
C ILE A 228 7.94 -5.21 -8.02
N HIS A 229 7.54 -4.40 -8.99
CA HIS A 229 7.80 -4.68 -10.41
C HIS A 229 9.30 -4.74 -10.70
N LEU A 230 10.10 -3.77 -10.24
CA LEU A 230 11.55 -3.80 -10.42
C LEU A 230 12.20 -5.00 -9.71
N ALA A 231 11.76 -5.33 -8.49
CA ALA A 231 12.20 -6.53 -7.78
C ALA A 231 11.86 -7.81 -8.55
N SER A 232 10.69 -7.86 -9.20
CA SER A 232 10.32 -8.98 -10.06
C SER A 232 11.28 -9.18 -11.25
N LEU A 233 11.76 -8.09 -11.83
CA LEU A 233 12.75 -8.13 -12.91
C LEU A 233 14.13 -8.61 -12.40
N GLU A 234 14.58 -8.17 -11.23
CA GLU A 234 15.82 -8.67 -10.61
C GLU A 234 15.77 -10.19 -10.38
N LEU A 235 14.66 -10.70 -9.87
CA LEU A 235 14.45 -12.13 -9.60
C LEU A 235 14.33 -12.96 -10.89
N THR A 236 13.50 -12.52 -11.84
CA THR A 236 13.25 -13.27 -13.08
C THR A 236 14.43 -13.28 -14.03
N THR A 237 15.29 -12.26 -13.99
CA THR A 237 16.56 -12.22 -14.74
C THR A 237 17.71 -12.92 -14.02
N GLY A 238 17.50 -13.45 -12.81
CA GLY A 238 18.51 -14.16 -12.04
C GLY A 238 19.61 -13.26 -11.46
N ARG A 239 19.39 -11.94 -11.38
CA ARG A 239 20.34 -11.02 -10.74
C ARG A 239 20.31 -11.13 -9.22
N SER A 240 19.13 -11.39 -8.67
CA SER A 240 18.92 -11.67 -7.25
C SER A 240 18.19 -13.00 -7.07
N ASP A 241 18.34 -13.62 -5.91
CA ASP A 241 17.62 -14.83 -5.54
C ASP A 241 16.53 -14.53 -4.50
N MET A 242 16.66 -13.40 -3.81
CA MET A 242 15.67 -12.85 -2.90
C MET A 242 15.59 -11.32 -3.06
N ALA A 243 14.45 -10.74 -2.80
CA ALA A 243 14.28 -9.29 -2.81
C ALA A 243 13.41 -8.83 -1.64
N ILE A 244 13.83 -7.75 -0.98
CA ILE A 244 13.00 -6.98 -0.06
C ILE A 244 12.41 -5.83 -0.87
N ALA A 245 11.09 -5.81 -1.02
CA ALA A 245 10.41 -4.79 -1.82
C ALA A 245 9.17 -4.26 -1.11
N GLY A 246 8.85 -3.00 -1.30
CA GLY A 246 7.68 -2.40 -0.66
C GLY A 246 7.60 -0.90 -0.81
N GLY A 247 7.02 -0.20 0.16
CA GLY A 247 6.90 1.25 0.16
C GLY A 247 6.90 1.82 1.56
N LEU A 248 7.46 3.01 1.69
CA LEU A 248 7.68 3.69 2.96
C LEU A 248 7.16 5.12 2.88
N ASP A 249 6.31 5.51 3.80
CA ASP A 249 5.78 6.89 3.86
C ASP A 249 5.34 7.25 5.29
N THR A 250 6.09 8.14 5.91
CA THR A 250 5.74 8.78 7.20
C THR A 250 5.49 10.28 7.05
N PHE A 251 5.59 10.80 5.81
CA PHE A 251 5.48 12.22 5.53
C PHE A 251 4.01 12.64 5.49
N ASN A 252 3.43 12.93 6.64
CA ASN A 252 2.02 13.32 6.78
C ASN A 252 1.85 14.59 7.61
N ASP A 253 2.78 15.52 7.47
CA ASP A 253 2.77 16.82 8.12
C ASP A 253 1.96 17.87 7.35
N ILE A 254 1.95 19.10 7.85
CA ILE A 254 1.21 20.22 7.26
C ILE A 254 1.61 20.51 5.81
N PHE A 255 2.87 20.26 5.41
CA PHE A 255 3.31 20.46 4.04
C PHE A 255 2.50 19.58 3.06
N MET A 256 2.30 18.32 3.40
CA MET A 256 1.50 17.41 2.57
C MET A 256 0.03 17.80 2.54
N TYR A 257 -0.53 18.23 3.68
CA TYR A 257 -1.91 18.76 3.71
C TYR A 257 -2.07 19.99 2.83
N MET A 258 -1.08 20.90 2.80
CA MET A 258 -1.08 22.04 1.88
C MET A 258 -1.03 21.60 0.41
N CYS A 259 -0.14 20.68 0.05
CA CYS A 259 -0.02 20.16 -1.30
C CYS A 259 -1.36 19.57 -1.79
N PHE A 260 -1.96 18.68 -0.99
CA PHE A 260 -3.21 18.02 -1.33
C PHE A 260 -4.43 18.94 -1.26
N SER A 261 -4.41 19.98 -0.42
CA SER A 261 -5.46 21.01 -0.39
C SER A 261 -5.43 21.89 -1.63
N LYS A 262 -4.25 22.28 -2.09
CA LYS A 262 -4.11 23.15 -3.29
C LYS A 262 -4.32 22.39 -4.61
N THR A 263 -4.22 21.06 -4.61
CA THR A 263 -4.64 20.19 -5.73
C THR A 263 -6.07 19.68 -5.63
N PRO A 264 -6.96 20.31 -4.91
CA PRO A 264 -8.26 19.96 -4.30
C PRO A 264 -8.58 18.45 -4.28
N ALA A 265 -7.68 17.66 -3.68
CA ALA A 265 -7.80 16.21 -3.62
C ALA A 265 -8.36 15.71 -2.28
N LEU A 266 -8.24 16.50 -1.20
CA LEU A 266 -8.71 16.09 0.14
C LEU A 266 -10.24 16.14 0.26
N SER A 267 -10.77 15.27 1.10
CA SER A 267 -12.20 15.27 1.45
C SER A 267 -12.51 16.43 2.41
N PRO A 268 -13.40 17.36 2.06
CA PRO A 268 -13.85 18.41 2.97
C PRO A 268 -14.72 17.87 4.11
N THR A 269 -15.33 16.70 3.95
CA THR A 269 -16.10 16.03 5.02
C THR A 269 -15.22 15.19 5.95
N GLY A 270 -13.93 15.08 5.69
CA GLY A 270 -12.97 14.35 6.52
C GLY A 270 -13.11 12.83 6.47
N ASN A 271 -13.64 12.28 5.36
CA ASN A 271 -13.81 10.85 5.17
C ASN A 271 -13.28 10.38 3.81
N SER A 272 -12.60 9.24 3.80
CA SER A 272 -12.27 8.53 2.56
C SER A 272 -13.38 7.53 2.25
N ARG A 273 -14.08 7.73 1.11
CA ARG A 273 -15.26 6.94 0.70
C ARG A 273 -15.09 6.38 -0.72
N PRO A 274 -14.17 5.42 -0.92
CA PRO A 274 -13.93 4.85 -2.23
C PRO A 274 -15.20 4.24 -2.83
N PHE A 275 -15.46 4.59 -4.09
CA PHE A 275 -16.59 4.09 -4.88
C PHE A 275 -17.98 4.39 -4.30
N ALA A 276 -18.09 5.27 -3.31
CA ALA A 276 -19.37 5.73 -2.79
C ALA A 276 -19.92 6.88 -3.65
N LEU A 277 -21.24 6.90 -3.83
CA LEU A 277 -21.93 8.00 -4.54
C LEU A 277 -21.66 9.39 -3.91
N GLY A 278 -21.42 9.41 -2.59
CA GLY A 278 -21.05 10.61 -1.83
C GLY A 278 -19.54 10.78 -1.60
N GLY A 279 -18.69 10.11 -2.36
CA GLY A 279 -17.25 10.31 -2.32
C GLY A 279 -16.89 11.74 -2.74
N ASP A 280 -16.11 12.46 -1.94
CA ASP A 280 -15.84 13.90 -2.12
C ASP A 280 -14.35 14.25 -2.05
N GLY A 281 -13.48 13.24 -1.93
CA GLY A 281 -12.05 13.39 -1.83
C GLY A 281 -11.39 12.27 -1.05
N THR A 282 -10.06 12.33 -0.98
CA THR A 282 -9.26 11.38 -0.21
C THR A 282 -8.91 11.93 1.17
N ILE A 283 -8.38 11.07 2.03
CA ILE A 283 -7.70 11.41 3.28
C ILE A 283 -6.29 10.85 3.18
N ILE A 284 -5.28 11.64 3.48
CA ILE A 284 -3.89 11.16 3.49
C ILE A 284 -3.56 10.42 4.78
N GLY A 285 -2.64 9.48 4.66
CA GLY A 285 -2.19 8.65 5.78
C GLY A 285 -0.71 8.32 5.71
N GLU A 286 -0.19 7.84 6.82
CA GLU A 286 1.13 7.27 6.97
C GLU A 286 1.06 5.76 6.81
N GLY A 287 2.19 5.16 6.54
CA GLY A 287 2.31 3.73 6.58
C GLY A 287 3.51 3.21 5.81
N MET A 288 3.86 2.00 6.12
CA MET A 288 4.96 1.34 5.44
C MET A 288 4.78 -0.17 5.47
N GLY A 289 5.30 -0.80 4.43
CA GLY A 289 5.29 -2.25 4.32
C GLY A 289 6.42 -2.75 3.44
N ALA A 290 6.88 -3.94 3.74
CA ALA A 290 7.84 -4.67 2.95
C ALA A 290 7.41 -6.13 2.83
N VAL A 291 7.68 -6.72 1.67
CA VAL A 291 7.53 -8.15 1.42
C VAL A 291 8.86 -8.75 1.02
N ILE A 292 9.06 -10.02 1.39
CA ILE A 292 10.15 -10.84 0.89
C ILE A 292 9.65 -11.60 -0.33
N LEU A 293 10.32 -11.40 -1.46
CA LEU A 293 10.00 -12.02 -2.74
C LEU A 293 11.08 -13.03 -3.13
N LYS A 294 10.67 -14.18 -3.65
CA LYS A 294 11.52 -15.20 -4.27
C LYS A 294 10.85 -15.74 -5.53
N ARG A 295 11.62 -16.36 -6.43
CA ARG A 295 11.00 -17.20 -7.46
C ARG A 295 10.24 -18.33 -6.79
N LEU A 296 9.06 -18.68 -7.29
CA LEU A 296 8.20 -19.70 -6.67
C LEU A 296 8.93 -21.04 -6.52
N ASP A 297 9.64 -21.48 -7.57
CA ASP A 297 10.39 -22.73 -7.54
C ASP A 297 11.50 -22.73 -6.48
N ASP A 298 12.14 -21.59 -6.26
CA ASP A 298 13.16 -21.43 -5.22
C ASP A 298 12.53 -21.43 -3.82
N ALA A 299 11.40 -20.76 -3.64
CA ALA A 299 10.68 -20.76 -2.37
C ALA A 299 10.21 -22.18 -1.97
N GLN A 300 9.66 -22.93 -2.93
CA GLN A 300 9.26 -24.32 -2.73
C GLN A 300 10.43 -25.24 -2.41
N ARG A 301 11.53 -25.12 -3.16
CA ARG A 301 12.78 -25.88 -2.90
C ARG A 301 13.33 -25.61 -1.50
N ASP A 302 13.31 -24.36 -1.07
CA ASP A 302 13.87 -23.93 0.21
C ASP A 302 12.91 -24.14 1.39
N GLY A 303 11.69 -24.63 1.14
CA GLY A 303 10.69 -24.92 2.15
C GLY A 303 10.13 -23.65 2.82
N ASP A 304 10.04 -22.55 2.07
CA ASP A 304 9.48 -21.31 2.55
C ASP A 304 7.95 -21.41 2.68
N GLN A 305 7.38 -20.75 3.68
CA GLN A 305 5.95 -20.48 3.69
C GLN A 305 5.62 -19.50 2.57
N VAL A 306 4.67 -19.85 1.71
CA VAL A 306 4.19 -18.97 0.64
C VAL A 306 2.84 -18.38 1.04
N TYR A 307 2.77 -17.06 1.15
CA TYR A 307 1.53 -16.35 1.47
C TYR A 307 0.59 -16.28 0.26
N ALA A 308 1.15 -15.89 -0.89
CA ALA A 308 0.47 -15.81 -2.18
C ALA A 308 1.50 -15.80 -3.30
N VAL A 309 1.03 -15.99 -4.53
CA VAL A 309 1.86 -16.02 -5.73
C VAL A 309 1.53 -14.81 -6.61
N ILE A 310 2.53 -14.01 -6.98
CA ILE A 310 2.40 -12.97 -8.00
C ILE A 310 2.48 -13.64 -9.36
N LYS A 311 1.41 -13.54 -10.14
CA LYS A 311 1.28 -14.15 -11.48
C LYS A 311 1.68 -13.19 -12.60
N GLY A 312 1.46 -11.90 -12.43
CA GLY A 312 1.78 -10.88 -13.42
C GLY A 312 1.65 -9.47 -12.87
N ILE A 313 2.44 -8.55 -13.41
CA ILE A 313 2.39 -7.13 -13.07
C ILE A 313 2.38 -6.33 -14.37
N GLY A 314 1.21 -5.80 -14.74
CA GLY A 314 1.05 -4.95 -15.89
C GLY A 314 1.37 -3.49 -15.57
N THR A 315 1.94 -2.81 -16.56
CA THR A 315 2.34 -1.41 -16.41
C THR A 315 1.95 -0.58 -17.63
N SER A 316 1.66 0.69 -17.39
CA SER A 316 1.43 1.63 -18.49
C SER A 316 1.68 3.07 -18.05
N SER A 317 1.64 3.97 -19.03
CA SER A 317 1.56 5.41 -18.81
C SER A 317 0.27 5.95 -19.40
N ASP A 318 -0.31 6.96 -18.76
CA ASP A 318 -1.47 7.70 -19.30
C ASP A 318 -1.15 8.45 -20.60
N GLY A 319 0.14 8.64 -20.89
CA GLY A 319 0.58 9.36 -22.08
C GLY A 319 0.17 10.83 -22.04
N ARG A 320 -0.25 11.36 -23.20
CA ARG A 320 -0.65 12.77 -23.32
C ARG A 320 -2.08 12.94 -22.81
N GLY A 321 -2.27 13.66 -21.71
CA GLY A 321 -3.56 14.00 -21.10
C GLY A 321 -3.80 15.51 -21.01
N ASN A 322 -4.94 15.89 -20.42
CA ASN A 322 -5.32 17.30 -20.19
C ASN A 322 -4.53 17.96 -19.04
N ALA A 323 -4.17 17.18 -18.03
CA ALA A 323 -3.34 17.62 -16.90
C ALA A 323 -2.46 16.46 -16.45
N ILE A 324 -1.30 16.77 -15.88
CA ILE A 324 -0.29 15.78 -15.47
C ILE A 324 -0.79 14.83 -14.37
N TYR A 325 -1.79 15.24 -13.62
CA TYR A 325 -2.40 14.47 -12.52
C TYR A 325 -3.79 13.90 -12.87
N ALA A 326 -4.31 14.15 -14.08
CA ALA A 326 -5.63 13.67 -14.47
C ALA A 326 -5.56 12.18 -14.84
N PRO A 327 -6.38 11.30 -14.24
CA PRO A 327 -6.38 9.88 -14.57
C PRO A 327 -6.96 9.65 -15.98
N ASN A 328 -6.53 8.54 -16.62
CA ASN A 328 -6.92 8.20 -17.99
C ASN A 328 -7.40 6.74 -18.07
N VAL A 329 -8.66 6.53 -18.49
CA VAL A 329 -9.26 5.20 -18.67
C VAL A 329 -8.40 4.30 -19.57
N ALA A 330 -7.91 4.83 -20.70
CA ALA A 330 -7.12 4.02 -21.64
C ALA A 330 -5.77 3.58 -21.06
N GLY A 331 -5.10 4.46 -20.28
CA GLY A 331 -3.87 4.12 -19.59
C GLY A 331 -4.10 3.01 -18.56
N GLN A 332 -5.09 3.18 -17.69
CA GLN A 332 -5.45 2.18 -16.70
C GLN A 332 -5.85 0.85 -17.33
N THR A 333 -6.76 0.86 -18.35
CA THR A 333 -7.16 -0.34 -19.08
C THR A 333 -5.95 -1.10 -19.64
N LYS A 334 -4.96 -0.38 -20.19
CA LYS A 334 -3.74 -1.01 -20.73
C LYS A 334 -2.92 -1.71 -19.66
N ALA A 335 -2.78 -1.12 -18.46
CA ALA A 335 -2.08 -1.76 -17.34
C ALA A 335 -2.80 -3.05 -16.89
N LEU A 336 -4.13 -3.03 -16.82
CA LEU A 336 -4.94 -4.19 -16.50
C LEU A 336 -4.73 -5.31 -17.54
N GLU A 337 -4.93 -5.01 -18.83
CA GLU A 337 -4.79 -5.97 -19.93
C GLU A 337 -3.38 -6.60 -19.95
N ASP A 338 -2.33 -5.78 -19.77
CA ASP A 338 -0.95 -6.26 -19.69
C ASP A 338 -0.74 -7.23 -18.53
N ALA A 339 -1.29 -6.94 -17.34
CA ALA A 339 -1.19 -7.82 -16.18
C ALA A 339 -1.85 -9.19 -16.42
N TYR A 340 -3.05 -9.23 -17.02
CA TYR A 340 -3.74 -10.49 -17.30
C TYR A 340 -3.02 -11.30 -18.39
N VAL A 341 -2.46 -10.65 -19.40
CA VAL A 341 -1.63 -11.33 -20.41
C VAL A 341 -0.39 -11.94 -19.78
N GLN A 342 0.32 -11.20 -18.92
CA GLN A 342 1.51 -11.72 -18.22
C GLN A 342 1.16 -12.85 -17.25
N ALA A 343 0.06 -12.72 -16.51
CA ALA A 343 -0.42 -13.74 -15.57
C ALA A 343 -0.93 -15.01 -16.27
N ASN A 344 -1.23 -14.92 -17.58
CA ASN A 344 -1.88 -15.96 -18.36
C ASN A 344 -3.21 -16.43 -17.72
N VAL A 345 -4.03 -15.47 -17.25
CA VAL A 345 -5.36 -15.69 -16.70
C VAL A 345 -6.37 -14.75 -17.36
N THR A 346 -7.64 -15.11 -17.28
CA THR A 346 -8.73 -14.26 -17.76
C THR A 346 -9.35 -13.46 -16.61
N PRO A 347 -9.87 -12.25 -16.84
CA PRO A 347 -10.45 -11.39 -15.79
C PRO A 347 -11.63 -12.03 -15.04
N ASP A 348 -12.39 -12.92 -15.67
CA ASP A 348 -13.51 -13.65 -15.05
C ASP A 348 -13.08 -14.63 -13.94
N SER A 349 -11.79 -14.97 -13.88
CA SER A 349 -11.21 -15.76 -12.79
C SER A 349 -10.80 -14.92 -11.57
N ILE A 350 -10.94 -13.59 -11.61
CA ILE A 350 -10.60 -12.71 -10.50
C ILE A 350 -11.84 -12.46 -9.65
N GLU A 351 -11.76 -12.76 -8.36
CA GLU A 351 -12.89 -12.69 -7.43
C GLU A 351 -12.80 -11.53 -6.44
N LEU A 352 -11.59 -10.92 -6.29
CA LEU A 352 -11.34 -9.75 -5.45
C LEU A 352 -10.44 -8.74 -6.16
N ILE A 353 -10.83 -7.46 -6.14
CA ILE A 353 -10.00 -6.33 -6.56
C ILE A 353 -9.76 -5.40 -5.38
N GLU A 354 -8.51 -5.21 -5.03
CA GLU A 354 -8.08 -4.06 -4.24
C GLU A 354 -7.77 -2.91 -5.20
N ALA A 355 -8.66 -1.97 -5.26
CA ALA A 355 -8.57 -0.86 -6.19
C ALA A 355 -7.62 0.24 -5.71
N HIS A 356 -7.21 1.10 -6.63
CA HIS A 356 -6.57 2.36 -6.24
C HIS A 356 -7.53 3.19 -5.38
N GLY A 357 -8.80 3.33 -5.78
CA GLY A 357 -9.94 3.75 -4.96
C GLY A 357 -9.63 4.88 -3.96
N THR A 358 -9.44 6.10 -4.45
CA THR A 358 -9.03 7.25 -3.63
C THR A 358 -10.19 7.94 -2.92
N GLY A 359 -11.43 7.66 -3.31
CA GLY A 359 -12.60 8.38 -2.83
C GLY A 359 -12.84 9.71 -3.55
N THR A 360 -12.02 10.03 -4.58
CA THR A 360 -12.22 11.23 -5.40
C THR A 360 -13.25 10.95 -6.50
N PRO A 361 -14.21 11.87 -6.76
CA PRO A 361 -15.27 11.62 -7.73
C PRO A 361 -14.77 11.25 -9.13
N VAL A 362 -13.74 11.94 -9.60
CA VAL A 362 -13.17 11.70 -10.95
C VAL A 362 -12.32 10.43 -10.96
N GLY A 363 -11.47 10.24 -9.96
CA GLY A 363 -10.57 9.07 -9.90
C GLY A 363 -11.34 7.76 -9.85
N ASP A 364 -12.30 7.66 -8.94
CA ASP A 364 -13.09 6.44 -8.77
C ASP A 364 -13.98 6.14 -9.99
N ALA A 365 -14.51 7.17 -10.67
CA ALA A 365 -15.30 6.99 -11.90
C ALA A 365 -14.44 6.47 -13.06
N VAL A 366 -13.23 7.03 -13.25
CA VAL A 366 -12.28 6.59 -14.29
C VAL A 366 -11.81 5.16 -14.05
N GLU A 367 -11.50 4.81 -12.80
CA GLU A 367 -11.08 3.46 -12.44
C GLU A 367 -12.22 2.45 -12.63
N ALA A 368 -13.43 2.78 -12.19
CA ALA A 368 -14.61 1.94 -12.40
C ALA A 368 -14.87 1.67 -13.88
N GLU A 369 -14.74 2.69 -14.74
CA GLU A 369 -14.89 2.54 -16.20
C GLU A 369 -13.78 1.67 -16.81
N ALA A 370 -12.52 1.85 -16.39
CA ALA A 370 -11.41 1.03 -16.88
C ALA A 370 -11.59 -0.45 -16.50
N LEU A 371 -11.99 -0.73 -15.27
CA LEU A 371 -12.30 -2.07 -14.77
C LEU A 371 -13.51 -2.67 -15.52
N GLU A 372 -14.59 -1.92 -15.66
CA GLU A 372 -15.77 -2.37 -16.40
C GLU A 372 -15.42 -2.77 -17.84
N ASN A 373 -14.63 -1.96 -18.54
CA ASN A 373 -14.18 -2.23 -19.90
C ASN A 373 -13.42 -3.57 -20.04
N VAL A 374 -12.67 -3.98 -19.04
CA VAL A 374 -11.89 -5.23 -19.06
C VAL A 374 -12.75 -6.41 -18.63
N TYR A 375 -13.47 -6.29 -17.51
CA TYR A 375 -14.21 -7.39 -16.92
C TYR A 375 -15.48 -7.77 -17.69
N ARG A 376 -16.22 -6.78 -18.21
CA ARG A 376 -17.42 -7.04 -19.01
C ARG A 376 -17.12 -7.79 -20.32
N ARG A 377 -15.94 -7.62 -20.91
CA ARG A 377 -15.51 -8.40 -22.07
C ARG A 377 -15.25 -9.87 -21.75
N ALA A 378 -14.93 -10.19 -20.52
CA ALA A 378 -14.70 -11.56 -20.08
C ALA A 378 -16.01 -12.29 -19.75
N ASN A 379 -16.95 -11.60 -19.08
CA ASN A 379 -18.29 -12.12 -18.78
C ASN A 379 -19.29 -10.94 -18.71
N GLU A 380 -20.34 -10.99 -19.54
CA GLU A 380 -21.33 -9.91 -19.67
C GLU A 380 -22.53 -10.06 -18.72
N GLU A 381 -22.79 -11.26 -18.20
CA GLU A 381 -24.09 -11.59 -17.61
C GLU A 381 -24.07 -11.62 -16.08
N ASP A 382 -22.93 -11.89 -15.45
CA ASP A 382 -22.85 -12.12 -14.00
C ASP A 382 -22.15 -10.97 -13.25
N THR A 383 -22.55 -10.81 -11.99
CA THR A 383 -21.80 -10.03 -10.99
C THR A 383 -21.07 -11.01 -10.09
N TRP A 384 -19.73 -11.07 -10.18
CA TRP A 384 -18.95 -12.05 -9.43
C TRP A 384 -17.80 -11.46 -8.62
N CYS A 385 -17.22 -10.34 -9.07
CA CYS A 385 -15.98 -9.82 -8.50
C CYS A 385 -16.24 -8.75 -7.43
N ALA A 386 -15.72 -8.98 -6.25
CA ALA A 386 -15.73 -8.00 -5.15
C ALA A 386 -14.67 -6.92 -5.39
N ILE A 387 -15.02 -5.64 -5.23
CA ILE A 387 -14.07 -4.53 -5.22
C ILE A 387 -14.06 -3.82 -3.89
N GLY A 388 -12.90 -3.32 -3.50
CA GLY A 388 -12.75 -2.47 -2.34
C GLY A 388 -11.48 -1.64 -2.35
N SER A 389 -11.31 -0.81 -1.33
CA SER A 389 -10.06 -0.07 -1.10
C SER A 389 -9.81 0.10 0.39
N VAL A 390 -8.61 -0.28 0.82
CA VAL A 390 -8.16 -0.12 2.20
C VAL A 390 -8.08 1.35 2.62
N LYS A 391 -8.03 2.27 1.66
CA LYS A 391 -8.01 3.71 1.92
C LYS A 391 -9.24 4.21 2.66
N SER A 392 -10.35 3.47 2.62
CA SER A 392 -11.52 3.75 3.47
C SER A 392 -11.22 3.64 4.96
N MET A 393 -10.23 2.82 5.34
CA MET A 393 -9.87 2.50 6.73
C MET A 393 -8.66 3.28 7.23
N ILE A 394 -7.58 3.37 6.43
CA ILE A 394 -6.28 3.93 6.85
C ILE A 394 -5.92 5.24 6.15
N GLY A 395 -6.77 5.72 5.22
CA GLY A 395 -6.41 6.82 4.33
C GLY A 395 -5.45 6.40 3.22
N HIS A 396 -5.02 7.37 2.42
CA HIS A 396 -4.11 7.18 1.31
C HIS A 396 -2.66 7.31 1.77
N THR A 397 -1.96 6.20 1.91
CA THR A 397 -0.57 6.14 2.41
C THR A 397 0.48 6.45 1.34
N LYS A 398 0.12 7.22 0.32
CA LYS A 398 0.98 7.77 -0.75
C LYS A 398 1.92 6.71 -1.37
N SER A 399 3.23 6.81 -1.18
CA SER A 399 4.20 5.84 -1.71
C SER A 399 3.99 4.41 -1.21
N ALA A 400 3.43 4.23 -0.02
CA ALA A 400 3.11 2.93 0.56
C ALA A 400 1.70 2.41 0.19
N ALA A 401 0.92 3.13 -0.63
CA ALA A 401 -0.48 2.74 -0.91
C ALA A 401 -0.60 1.38 -1.61
N GLY A 402 0.27 1.09 -2.56
CA GLY A 402 0.26 -0.19 -3.27
C GLY A 402 0.63 -1.37 -2.37
N ILE A 403 1.60 -1.20 -1.46
CA ILE A 403 1.99 -2.28 -0.52
C ILE A 403 0.91 -2.48 0.55
N ALA A 404 0.22 -1.44 1.00
CA ALA A 404 -0.93 -1.56 1.90
C ALA A 404 -2.03 -2.42 1.27
N GLY A 405 -2.40 -2.13 0.02
CA GLY A 405 -3.35 -2.94 -0.74
C GLY A 405 -2.86 -4.36 -1.00
N MET A 406 -1.56 -4.54 -1.31
CA MET A 406 -0.98 -5.87 -1.53
C MET A 406 -1.06 -6.72 -0.27
N ILE A 407 -0.64 -6.22 0.89
CA ILE A 407 -0.70 -6.98 2.15
C ILE A 407 -2.15 -7.34 2.48
N LYS A 408 -3.11 -6.42 2.34
CA LYS A 408 -4.54 -6.74 2.49
C LYS A 408 -4.96 -7.89 1.58
N THR A 409 -4.61 -7.83 0.29
CA THR A 409 -5.01 -8.81 -0.71
C THR A 409 -4.39 -10.18 -0.45
N VAL A 410 -3.10 -10.20 -0.10
CA VAL A 410 -2.37 -11.43 0.27
C VAL A 410 -2.98 -12.09 1.51
N MET A 411 -3.30 -11.30 2.53
CA MET A 411 -3.92 -11.82 3.75
C MET A 411 -5.36 -12.30 3.47
N ALA A 412 -6.10 -11.64 2.58
CA ALA A 412 -7.43 -12.09 2.14
C ALA A 412 -7.36 -13.47 1.44
N LEU A 413 -6.35 -13.69 0.58
CA LEU A 413 -6.10 -14.99 -0.06
C LEU A 413 -5.71 -16.06 0.97
N LYS A 414 -4.77 -15.73 1.89
CA LYS A 414 -4.30 -16.66 2.93
C LYS A 414 -5.44 -17.11 3.84
N HIS A 415 -6.27 -16.17 4.31
CA HIS A 415 -7.35 -16.44 5.27
C HIS A 415 -8.70 -16.77 4.60
N LYS A 416 -8.78 -16.72 3.27
CA LYS A 416 -9.99 -17.04 2.49
C LYS A 416 -11.20 -16.19 2.90
N VAL A 417 -10.97 -14.87 3.09
CA VAL A 417 -11.97 -13.88 3.49
C VAL A 417 -12.00 -12.73 2.49
N LEU A 418 -13.19 -12.32 2.07
CA LEU A 418 -13.42 -11.07 1.35
C LEU A 418 -13.63 -9.95 2.39
N PRO A 419 -12.63 -9.07 2.60
CA PRO A 419 -12.73 -8.03 3.62
C PRO A 419 -13.66 -6.89 3.19
N PRO A 420 -14.26 -6.15 4.14
CA PRO A 420 -15.16 -5.07 3.82
C PRO A 420 -14.41 -3.82 3.32
N THR A 421 -15.15 -2.98 2.57
CA THR A 421 -14.82 -1.57 2.36
C THR A 421 -15.83 -0.74 3.15
N ILE A 422 -15.35 0.05 4.10
CA ILE A 422 -16.21 0.82 5.00
C ILE A 422 -16.63 2.16 4.38
N LYS A 423 -17.64 2.81 4.96
CA LYS A 423 -18.13 4.16 4.58
C LYS A 423 -18.77 4.24 3.19
N VAL A 424 -19.26 3.12 2.67
CA VAL A 424 -19.98 3.04 1.39
C VAL A 424 -21.42 2.69 1.66
N ASP A 425 -22.26 3.71 1.85
CA ASP A 425 -23.71 3.52 2.06
C ASP A 425 -24.42 3.23 0.74
N GLN A 426 -24.02 3.93 -0.32
CA GLN A 426 -24.49 3.75 -1.69
C GLN A 426 -23.29 3.71 -2.64
N PRO A 427 -23.09 2.63 -3.40
CA PRO A 427 -22.02 2.56 -4.38
C PRO A 427 -22.29 3.47 -5.60
N LEU A 428 -21.24 3.75 -6.37
CA LEU A 428 -21.38 4.35 -7.69
C LEU A 428 -22.32 3.51 -8.55
N LYS A 429 -23.13 4.16 -9.39
CA LYS A 429 -24.11 3.48 -10.28
C LYS A 429 -23.49 2.42 -11.18
N ALA A 430 -22.24 2.63 -11.60
CA ALA A 430 -21.46 1.66 -12.38
C ALA A 430 -21.10 0.38 -11.62
N LEU A 431 -21.20 0.38 -10.29
CA LEU A 431 -20.84 -0.75 -9.42
C LEU A 431 -22.05 -1.26 -8.60
N GLU A 432 -23.27 -0.92 -9.02
CA GLU A 432 -24.48 -1.47 -8.41
C GLU A 432 -24.59 -2.97 -8.71
N PRO A 433 -24.83 -3.82 -7.70
CA PRO A 433 -25.00 -5.27 -7.90
C PRO A 433 -26.05 -5.60 -8.97
N GLY A 434 -25.75 -6.56 -9.83
CA GLY A 434 -26.62 -6.98 -10.94
C GLY A 434 -26.60 -6.07 -12.17
N LYS A 435 -25.79 -4.99 -12.16
CA LYS A 435 -25.61 -4.10 -13.33
C LYS A 435 -24.20 -4.16 -13.92
N ALA A 436 -23.25 -4.62 -13.15
CA ALA A 436 -21.85 -4.72 -13.53
C ALA A 436 -21.25 -6.04 -13.06
N PRO A 437 -20.18 -6.52 -13.69
CA PRO A 437 -19.44 -7.69 -13.26
C PRO A 437 -18.82 -7.53 -11.85
N ILE A 438 -18.65 -6.30 -11.41
CA ILE A 438 -17.95 -5.93 -10.18
C ILE A 438 -18.94 -5.25 -9.22
N TYR A 439 -18.83 -5.56 -7.91
CA TYR A 439 -19.64 -4.94 -6.86
C TYR A 439 -18.79 -4.49 -5.68
N VAL A 440 -19.15 -3.42 -5.00
CA VAL A 440 -18.45 -2.97 -3.80
C VAL A 440 -18.78 -3.91 -2.64
N ASN A 441 -17.76 -4.58 -2.10
CA ASN A 441 -17.92 -5.45 -0.94
C ASN A 441 -17.86 -4.63 0.35
N THR A 442 -19.01 -4.46 1.01
CA THR A 442 -19.14 -3.61 2.22
C THR A 442 -19.21 -4.38 3.52
N ILE A 443 -19.25 -5.72 3.46
CA ILE A 443 -19.29 -6.58 4.65
C ILE A 443 -18.26 -7.70 4.54
N LYS A 444 -17.75 -8.14 5.67
CA LYS A 444 -16.90 -9.32 5.78
C LYS A 444 -17.65 -10.56 5.31
N ARG A 445 -17.03 -11.36 4.42
CA ARG A 445 -17.61 -12.61 3.88
C ARG A 445 -16.57 -13.70 3.78
N PRO A 446 -16.93 -14.99 3.97
CA PRO A 446 -16.06 -16.08 3.58
C PRO A 446 -15.83 -16.05 2.06
N TRP A 447 -14.61 -16.29 1.64
CA TRP A 447 -14.27 -16.37 0.22
C TRP A 447 -14.47 -17.80 -0.28
N VAL A 448 -15.68 -18.10 -0.68
CA VAL A 448 -16.07 -19.41 -1.23
C VAL A 448 -15.75 -19.42 -2.72
N THR A 449 -15.17 -20.51 -3.21
CA THR A 449 -14.91 -20.75 -4.64
C THR A 449 -15.63 -22.02 -5.10
N ASN A 450 -15.92 -22.09 -6.40
CA ASN A 450 -16.47 -23.29 -7.06
C ASN A 450 -15.41 -24.36 -7.37
N ASN A 451 -14.13 -24.11 -7.08
CA ASN A 451 -12.97 -24.95 -7.36
C ASN A 451 -12.62 -25.13 -8.85
N ASP A 452 -13.17 -24.34 -9.75
CA ASP A 452 -12.79 -24.36 -11.16
C ASP A 452 -11.39 -23.81 -11.40
N HIS A 453 -10.94 -22.93 -10.50
CA HIS A 453 -9.61 -22.33 -10.47
C HIS A 453 -9.21 -21.98 -9.04
N PRO A 454 -7.90 -21.77 -8.76
CA PRO A 454 -7.45 -21.20 -7.49
C PRO A 454 -8.06 -19.80 -7.26
N ARG A 455 -8.21 -19.38 -5.98
CA ARG A 455 -8.62 -18.00 -5.68
C ARG A 455 -7.63 -17.02 -6.26
N ARG A 456 -8.16 -16.00 -6.95
CA ARG A 456 -7.36 -14.95 -7.56
C ARG A 456 -7.86 -13.59 -7.17
N ALA A 457 -6.91 -12.72 -6.92
CA ALA A 457 -7.16 -11.32 -6.66
C ALA A 457 -6.29 -10.44 -7.55
N ALA A 458 -6.73 -9.20 -7.70
CA ALA A 458 -5.95 -8.19 -8.39
C ALA A 458 -5.85 -6.92 -7.54
N LEU A 459 -4.81 -6.15 -7.75
CA LEU A 459 -4.69 -4.83 -7.12
C LEU A 459 -4.13 -3.79 -8.08
N SER A 460 -4.60 -2.55 -7.90
CA SER A 460 -4.20 -1.39 -8.71
C SER A 460 -3.52 -0.33 -7.86
N ALA A 461 -2.49 0.30 -8.41
CA ALA A 461 -1.96 1.56 -7.91
C ALA A 461 -1.66 2.49 -9.08
N PHE A 462 -2.25 3.68 -9.04
CA PHE A 462 -2.12 4.70 -10.06
C PHE A 462 -1.52 5.96 -9.45
N GLY A 463 -0.40 6.42 -10.00
CA GLY A 463 0.37 7.55 -9.49
C GLY A 463 0.12 8.84 -10.26
N PHE A 464 0.19 9.97 -9.57
CA PHE A 464 0.30 11.27 -10.21
C PHE A 464 1.48 11.25 -11.18
N GLY A 465 1.31 11.85 -12.37
CA GLY A 465 2.27 11.72 -13.46
C GLY A 465 1.92 10.62 -14.46
N GLY A 466 0.82 9.88 -14.23
CA GLY A 466 0.27 8.89 -15.15
C GLY A 466 0.96 7.54 -15.11
N SER A 467 1.53 7.15 -13.99
CA SER A 467 2.13 5.82 -13.77
C SER A 467 1.06 4.83 -13.32
N ASN A 468 0.73 3.84 -14.14
CA ASN A 468 -0.28 2.82 -13.86
C ASN A 468 0.35 1.46 -13.64
N PHE A 469 0.00 0.81 -12.52
CA PHE A 469 0.42 -0.55 -12.18
C PHE A 469 -0.80 -1.38 -11.76
N HIS A 470 -0.86 -2.60 -12.27
CA HIS A 470 -1.86 -3.61 -11.89
C HIS A 470 -1.18 -4.94 -11.66
N CYS A 471 -1.50 -5.61 -10.55
CA CYS A 471 -0.86 -6.86 -10.14
C CYS A 471 -1.92 -7.94 -9.98
N VAL A 472 -1.66 -9.13 -10.50
CA VAL A 472 -2.49 -10.33 -10.34
C VAL A 472 -1.84 -11.28 -9.35
N LEU A 473 -2.61 -11.66 -8.33
CA LEU A 473 -2.23 -12.56 -7.25
C LEU A 473 -3.08 -13.84 -7.30
N GLU A 474 -2.48 -14.96 -6.92
CA GLU A 474 -3.12 -16.26 -6.81
C GLU A 474 -2.83 -16.87 -5.44
N GLU A 475 -3.78 -17.60 -4.86
CA GLU A 475 -3.53 -18.33 -3.62
C GLU A 475 -2.41 -19.39 -3.81
N ALA A 476 -1.64 -19.65 -2.75
CA ALA A 476 -0.61 -20.68 -2.78
C ALA A 476 -1.24 -22.07 -2.75
N GLU A 477 -0.61 -23.04 -3.46
CA GLU A 477 -1.12 -24.42 -3.60
C GLU A 477 -1.11 -25.21 -2.29
N ASP A 478 -0.20 -24.89 -1.36
CA ASP A 478 -0.07 -25.63 -0.09
C ASP A 478 -0.86 -24.92 1.00
N ASN A 479 -2.10 -25.37 1.23
CA ASN A 479 -2.97 -24.70 2.16
C ASN A 479 -3.74 -25.64 3.07
N ASN A 480 -3.06 -26.12 4.09
CA ASN A 480 -3.65 -26.38 5.39
C ASN A 480 -3.96 -25.08 6.16
N ALA A 481 -4.10 -23.95 5.44
CA ALA A 481 -4.41 -22.69 6.07
C ALA A 481 -5.77 -22.77 6.74
N GLU A 482 -5.80 -22.58 8.03
CA GLU A 482 -7.04 -22.40 8.77
C GLU A 482 -7.82 -21.25 8.15
N VAL A 483 -9.10 -21.47 7.89
CA VAL A 483 -10.00 -20.41 7.45
C VAL A 483 -10.21 -19.48 8.64
N ASP A 484 -9.72 -18.26 8.54
CA ASP A 484 -9.90 -17.23 9.58
C ASP A 484 -11.34 -16.70 9.56
N TRP A 485 -12.24 -17.53 10.07
CA TRP A 485 -13.66 -17.23 10.20
C TRP A 485 -14.05 -17.21 11.67
N ASP A 486 -14.80 -16.20 12.10
CA ASP A 486 -15.16 -15.99 13.51
C ASP A 486 -16.19 -17.01 14.06
N GLY A 487 -16.67 -17.92 13.23
CA GLY A 487 -17.62 -18.95 13.62
C GLY A 487 -19.06 -18.48 13.83
N HIS A 488 -19.35 -17.18 13.67
CA HIS A 488 -20.71 -16.66 13.84
C HIS A 488 -21.67 -17.09 12.72
N VAL A 489 -21.14 -17.41 11.54
CA VAL A 489 -21.91 -17.90 10.40
C VAL A 489 -21.22 -19.12 9.82
N LEU A 490 -21.90 -20.27 9.80
CA LEU A 490 -21.43 -21.47 9.15
C LEU A 490 -22.21 -21.68 7.85
N LEU A 491 -21.48 -21.84 6.73
CA LEU A 491 -22.07 -22.14 5.43
C LEU A 491 -22.01 -23.64 5.18
N PHE A 492 -23.15 -24.29 5.08
CA PHE A 492 -23.26 -25.69 4.67
C PHE A 492 -23.74 -25.75 3.23
N ALA A 493 -22.91 -26.26 2.33
CA ALA A 493 -23.29 -26.54 0.96
C ALA A 493 -23.64 -28.01 0.85
N LEU A 494 -24.87 -28.33 0.49
CA LEU A 494 -25.38 -29.71 0.34
C LEU A 494 -25.81 -29.90 -1.11
N SER A 495 -25.41 -31.02 -1.72
CA SER A 495 -25.87 -31.42 -3.04
C SER A 495 -26.26 -32.90 -3.04
N ALA A 496 -27.30 -33.26 -3.82
CA ALA A 496 -27.71 -34.62 -4.00
C ALA A 496 -28.45 -34.79 -5.35
N ASP A 497 -28.42 -35.99 -5.91
CA ASP A 497 -29.07 -36.32 -7.19
C ASP A 497 -30.60 -36.36 -7.09
N SER A 498 -31.16 -36.27 -5.88
CA SER A 498 -32.59 -36.25 -5.63
C SER A 498 -33.00 -35.41 -4.44
N LYS A 499 -34.27 -34.97 -4.42
CA LYS A 499 -34.85 -34.21 -3.31
C LYS A 499 -34.82 -35.01 -1.99
N GLU A 500 -35.07 -36.32 -2.07
CA GLU A 500 -35.02 -37.24 -0.93
C GLU A 500 -33.59 -37.34 -0.35
N GLY A 501 -32.57 -37.39 -1.22
CA GLY A 501 -31.16 -37.38 -0.85
C GLY A 501 -30.78 -36.11 -0.13
N LEU A 502 -31.19 -34.94 -0.66
CA LEU A 502 -30.95 -33.65 -0.05
C LEU A 502 -31.62 -33.49 1.32
N THR A 503 -32.89 -33.97 1.43
CA THR A 503 -33.63 -33.96 2.71
C THR A 503 -32.92 -34.81 3.75
N LYS A 504 -32.38 -35.97 3.36
CA LYS A 504 -31.64 -36.87 4.25
C LYS A 504 -30.35 -36.20 4.77
N GLN A 505 -29.63 -35.53 3.90
CA GLN A 505 -28.42 -34.78 4.30
C GLN A 505 -28.74 -33.63 5.25
N LEU A 506 -29.79 -32.85 4.96
CA LEU A 506 -30.25 -31.76 5.84
C LEU A 506 -30.65 -32.29 7.22
N SER A 507 -31.37 -33.42 7.28
CA SER A 507 -31.81 -34.02 8.53
C SER A 507 -30.67 -34.63 9.36
N ALA A 508 -29.52 -34.85 8.76
CA ALA A 508 -28.33 -35.38 9.42
C ALA A 508 -27.48 -34.27 10.08
N ILE A 509 -27.77 -33.01 9.80
CA ILE A 509 -27.04 -31.86 10.41
C ILE A 509 -27.58 -31.67 11.83
N ASP A 510 -26.74 -31.92 12.82
CA ASP A 510 -27.02 -31.60 14.21
C ASP A 510 -26.56 -30.16 14.52
N ILE A 511 -27.53 -29.24 14.57
CA ILE A 511 -27.28 -27.81 14.85
C ILE A 511 -26.81 -27.53 16.28
N ASN A 512 -26.92 -28.52 17.19
CA ASN A 512 -26.47 -28.38 18.58
C ASN A 512 -25.06 -28.96 18.80
N LYS A 513 -24.47 -29.56 17.77
CA LYS A 513 -23.12 -30.11 17.84
C LYS A 513 -22.11 -28.97 17.71
N SER A 514 -21.14 -28.90 18.63
CA SER A 514 -19.97 -28.03 18.48
C SER A 514 -19.16 -28.51 17.26
N TRP A 515 -19.06 -27.64 16.26
CA TRP A 515 -18.27 -27.87 15.06
C TRP A 515 -16.93 -27.17 15.27
N SER A 516 -15.95 -27.88 15.79
CA SER A 516 -14.56 -27.44 15.92
C SER A 516 -13.72 -27.97 14.77
#